data_31912fc612ec8c46d11911a837e08528
#
_entry.id   31912fc612ec8c46d11911a837e08528
#
_cell.length_a   1.000
_cell.length_b   1.000
_cell.length_c   1.000
_cell.angle_alpha   90.00
_cell.angle_beta   90.00
_cell.angle_gamma   90.00
#
_symmetry.space_group_name_H-M   'P 1'
#
loop_
_entity.id
_entity.type
_entity.pdbx_description
1 polymer ?
#
loop_
_entity_poly.entity_id
_entity_poly.type
_entity_poly.pdbx_seq_one_letter_code
_entity_poly.pdbx_strand_id
1 'polypeptide(L)'
;MSPGDRIRLTDIQFHGHCGCTEAERELGQRLSLDLELELPLAQAAETDDLSRTIDYVKLTEAVVQAGRRWRPALLETLAGKLAQLVLDQFHPRRVTIRLRKVAPPVEAVAGVFEVEITRPA
;
A
#
# COMPACT_ATOMS: atom_id res chain seq x y z
N MET A 1 23.64 -13.00 3.88
CA MET A 1 22.20 -13.16 4.03
C MET A 1 21.54 -13.06 2.68
N SER A 2 20.88 -14.10 2.23
CA SER A 2 20.17 -14.02 0.95
C SER A 2 18.95 -13.13 1.11
N PRO A 3 18.57 -12.37 0.07
CA PRO A 3 17.31 -11.64 0.10
C PRO A 3 16.15 -12.61 0.25
N GLY A 4 15.17 -12.26 1.03
CA GLY A 4 13.98 -13.07 1.19
C GLY A 4 13.12 -13.07 -0.06
N ASP A 5 12.20 -14.01 -0.11
CA ASP A 5 11.19 -14.02 -1.17
C ASP A 5 10.23 -12.86 -0.99
N ARG A 6 9.65 -12.37 -2.07
CA ARG A 6 8.76 -11.21 -2.05
C ARG A 6 7.53 -11.42 -2.89
N ILE A 7 6.42 -10.87 -2.40
CA ILE A 7 5.22 -10.65 -3.21
C ILE A 7 5.14 -9.15 -3.47
N ARG A 8 4.93 -8.76 -4.71
CA ARG A 8 4.75 -7.36 -5.09
C ARG A 8 3.40 -7.17 -5.77
N LEU A 9 2.66 -6.17 -5.28
CA LEU A 9 1.45 -5.69 -5.93
C LEU A 9 1.77 -4.26 -6.38
N THR A 10 1.65 -4.00 -7.66
CA THR A 10 2.06 -2.72 -8.22
C THR A 10 0.89 -1.99 -8.85
N ASP A 11 0.88 -0.67 -8.70
CA ASP A 11 -0.08 0.23 -9.31
C ASP A 11 -1.53 -0.12 -8.95
N ILE A 12 -1.79 -0.37 -7.67
CA ILE A 12 -3.15 -0.49 -7.15
C ILE A 12 -3.73 0.92 -7.10
N GLN A 13 -4.72 1.21 -7.92
CA GLN A 13 -5.29 2.54 -8.01
C GLN A 13 -6.64 2.60 -7.30
N PHE A 14 -6.88 3.69 -6.60
CA PHE A 14 -8.15 3.95 -5.93
C PHE A 14 -8.37 5.45 -5.78
N HIS A 15 -9.63 5.83 -5.59
CA HIS A 15 -9.99 7.21 -5.28
C HIS A 15 -9.93 7.40 -3.78
N GLY A 16 -8.99 8.22 -3.32
CA GLY A 16 -8.78 8.46 -1.89
C GLY A 16 -8.96 9.92 -1.52
N HIS A 17 -9.12 10.18 -0.23
CA HIS A 17 -9.40 11.51 0.31
C HIS A 17 -8.27 12.01 1.22
N CYS A 18 -7.05 11.71 0.84
CA CYS A 18 -5.86 12.12 1.57
C CYS A 18 -5.34 13.44 1.00
N GLY A 19 -5.22 14.46 1.83
CA GLY A 19 -4.70 15.75 1.37
C GLY A 19 -4.63 16.79 2.47
N CYS A 20 -3.73 17.76 2.29
CA CYS A 20 -3.49 18.82 3.27
C CYS A 20 -4.60 19.87 3.29
N THR A 21 -5.35 20.00 2.20
CA THR A 21 -6.45 20.95 2.12
C THR A 21 -7.79 20.25 2.37
N GLU A 22 -8.76 21.01 2.86
CA GLU A 22 -10.10 20.51 3.04
C GLU A 22 -10.72 20.06 1.71
N ALA A 23 -10.48 20.80 0.65
CA ALA A 23 -10.97 20.47 -0.69
C ALA A 23 -10.43 19.12 -1.16
N GLU A 24 -9.14 18.84 -0.96
CA GLU A 24 -8.55 17.54 -1.30
C GLU A 24 -9.21 16.39 -0.52
N ARG A 25 -9.48 16.61 0.77
CA ARG A 25 -10.11 15.60 1.61
C ARG A 25 -11.58 15.37 1.27
N GLU A 26 -12.28 16.40 0.83
CA GLU A 26 -13.69 16.28 0.43
C GLU A 26 -13.87 15.69 -0.95
N LEU A 27 -13.16 16.22 -1.93
CA LEU A 27 -13.31 15.81 -3.33
C LEU A 27 -12.59 14.50 -3.62
N GLY A 28 -11.48 14.28 -2.94
CA GLY A 28 -10.64 13.12 -3.20
C GLY A 28 -9.87 13.24 -4.50
N GLN A 29 -9.04 12.26 -4.75
CA GLN A 29 -8.21 12.20 -5.94
C GLN A 29 -7.74 10.78 -6.19
N ARG A 30 -7.18 10.54 -7.37
CA ARG A 30 -6.60 9.25 -7.70
C ARG A 30 -5.28 9.06 -6.94
N LEU A 31 -5.20 7.95 -6.22
CA LEU A 31 -3.98 7.50 -5.59
C LEU A 31 -3.52 6.19 -6.22
N SER A 32 -2.23 5.93 -6.18
CA SER A 32 -1.65 4.68 -6.65
C SER A 32 -0.75 4.12 -5.57
N LEU A 33 -0.78 2.82 -5.40
CA LEU A 33 -0.11 2.13 -4.31
C LEU A 33 0.66 0.92 -4.83
N ASP A 34 1.93 0.81 -4.42
CA ASP A 34 2.69 -0.43 -4.55
C ASP A 34 2.88 -1.03 -3.17
N LEU A 35 2.74 -2.33 -3.08
CA LEU A 35 3.04 -3.12 -1.90
C LEU A 35 4.14 -4.10 -2.22
N GLU A 36 5.13 -4.19 -1.35
CA GLU A 36 6.16 -5.22 -1.41
C GLU A 36 6.21 -5.91 -0.05
N LEU A 37 5.93 -7.20 -0.04
CA LEU A 37 5.90 -8.00 1.18
C LEU A 37 6.99 -9.04 1.14
N GLU A 38 7.78 -9.10 2.20
CA GLU A 38 8.81 -10.13 2.37
C GLU A 38 8.25 -11.23 3.26
N LEU A 39 8.26 -12.45 2.72
CA LEU A 39 7.83 -13.67 3.43
C LEU A 39 8.39 -14.87 2.67
N PRO A 40 8.62 -16.00 3.36
CA PRO A 40 9.06 -17.20 2.66
C PRO A 40 7.95 -17.77 1.79
N LEU A 41 8.26 -18.11 0.54
CA LEU A 41 7.30 -18.63 -0.42
C LEU A 41 7.56 -20.08 -0.82
N ALA A 42 8.59 -20.70 -0.27
CA ALA A 42 9.00 -22.05 -0.66
C ALA A 42 7.90 -23.10 -0.45
N GLN A 43 7.24 -23.06 0.72
CA GLN A 43 6.18 -24.04 1.01
C GLN A 43 4.98 -23.89 0.08
N ALA A 44 4.56 -22.65 -0.18
CA ALA A 44 3.47 -22.42 -1.12
C ALA A 44 3.82 -22.89 -2.53
N ALA A 45 5.06 -22.64 -2.96
CA ALA A 45 5.54 -23.05 -4.27
C ALA A 45 5.57 -24.57 -4.41
N GLU A 46 5.88 -25.30 -3.35
CA GLU A 46 5.97 -26.76 -3.37
C GLU A 46 4.60 -27.43 -3.24
N THR A 47 3.70 -26.87 -2.44
CA THR A 47 2.44 -27.51 -2.07
C THR A 47 1.22 -26.98 -2.84
N ASP A 48 1.34 -25.83 -3.48
CA ASP A 48 0.23 -25.15 -4.16
C ASP A 48 -0.94 -24.88 -3.18
N ASP A 49 -0.62 -24.58 -1.93
CA ASP A 49 -1.59 -24.39 -0.86
C ASP A 49 -1.65 -22.92 -0.46
N LEU A 50 -2.79 -22.28 -0.68
CA LEU A 50 -3.01 -20.86 -0.36
C LEU A 50 -2.79 -20.55 1.13
N SER A 51 -3.05 -21.52 2.03
CA SER A 51 -2.84 -21.33 3.47
C SER A 51 -1.37 -21.16 3.84
N ARG A 52 -0.45 -21.43 2.93
CA ARG A 52 1.01 -21.29 3.14
C ARG A 52 1.56 -19.96 2.65
N THR A 53 0.69 -19.07 2.18
CA THR A 53 1.09 -17.77 1.64
C THR A 53 0.04 -16.71 2.01
N ILE A 54 0.12 -15.57 1.36
CA ILE A 54 -0.84 -14.47 1.53
C ILE A 54 -1.76 -14.44 0.32
N ASP A 55 -3.06 -14.36 0.57
CA ASP A 55 -4.06 -14.16 -0.47
C ASP A 55 -3.99 -12.69 -0.92
N TYR A 56 -3.32 -12.43 -2.04
CA TYR A 56 -3.12 -11.06 -2.53
C TYR A 56 -4.40 -10.41 -3.07
N VAL A 57 -5.44 -11.17 -3.38
CA VAL A 57 -6.75 -10.61 -3.72
C VAL A 57 -7.38 -10.01 -2.45
N LYS A 58 -7.38 -10.73 -1.34
CA LYS A 58 -7.88 -10.21 -0.06
C LYS A 58 -7.04 -9.04 0.44
N LEU A 59 -5.73 -9.11 0.23
CA LEU A 59 -4.82 -8.02 0.58
C LEU A 59 -5.18 -6.74 -0.19
N THR A 60 -5.39 -6.85 -1.49
CA THR A 60 -5.80 -5.72 -2.34
C THR A 60 -7.11 -5.12 -1.83
N GLU A 61 -8.11 -5.96 -1.58
CA GLU A 61 -9.41 -5.50 -1.06
C GLU A 61 -9.26 -4.75 0.26
N ALA A 62 -8.47 -5.29 1.19
CA ALA A 62 -8.28 -4.69 2.51
C ALA A 62 -7.63 -3.30 2.42
N VAL A 63 -6.56 -3.17 1.63
CA VAL A 63 -5.86 -1.88 1.52
C VAL A 63 -6.67 -0.84 0.75
N VAL A 64 -7.40 -1.25 -0.27
CA VAL A 64 -8.26 -0.33 -1.03
C VAL A 64 -9.42 0.18 -0.17
N GLN A 65 -10.08 -0.70 0.58
CA GLN A 65 -11.16 -0.29 1.47
C GLN A 65 -10.67 0.68 2.55
N ALA A 66 -9.53 0.40 3.15
CA ALA A 66 -8.94 1.28 4.16
C ALA A 66 -8.51 2.62 3.55
N GLY A 67 -7.86 2.57 2.40
CA GLY A 67 -7.40 3.78 1.70
C GLY A 67 -8.53 4.70 1.27
N ARG A 68 -9.68 4.13 0.96
CA ARG A 68 -10.88 4.91 0.62
C ARG A 68 -11.56 5.51 1.82
N ARG A 69 -11.49 4.84 2.96
CA ARG A 69 -12.22 5.25 4.17
C ARG A 69 -11.49 6.30 4.97
N TRP A 70 -10.18 6.18 5.12
CA TRP A 70 -9.38 7.10 5.91
C TRP A 70 -9.11 8.39 5.15
N ARG A 71 -9.16 9.54 5.88
CA ARG A 71 -9.02 10.87 5.30
C ARG A 71 -7.91 11.67 5.97
N PRO A 72 -6.67 11.16 6.04
CA PRO A 72 -5.59 11.89 6.70
C PRO A 72 -5.13 13.07 5.84
N ALA A 73 -4.43 14.00 6.48
CA ALA A 73 -3.85 15.15 5.78
C ALA A 73 -2.61 14.77 4.96
N LEU A 74 -1.85 13.79 5.41
CA LEU A 74 -0.54 13.46 4.81
C LEU A 74 -0.54 12.07 4.19
N LEU A 75 0.15 11.95 3.03
CA LEU A 75 0.42 10.63 2.44
C LEU A 75 1.19 9.73 3.40
N GLU A 76 2.12 10.29 4.14
CA GLU A 76 2.92 9.57 5.14
C GLU A 76 2.04 8.90 6.19
N THR A 77 1.01 9.59 6.64
CA THR A 77 0.05 9.05 7.61
C THR A 77 -0.72 7.89 7.01
N LEU A 78 -1.21 8.04 5.80
CA LEU A 78 -1.94 6.98 5.12
C LEU A 78 -1.05 5.77 4.86
N ALA A 79 0.17 6.01 4.38
CA ALA A 79 1.13 4.93 4.14
C ALA A 79 1.46 4.17 5.43
N GLY A 80 1.68 4.88 6.53
CA GLY A 80 1.96 4.26 7.82
C GLY A 80 0.80 3.41 8.34
N LYS A 81 -0.43 3.90 8.19
CA LYS A 81 -1.63 3.16 8.60
C LYS A 81 -1.84 1.91 7.73
N LEU A 82 -1.63 2.03 6.43
CA LEU A 82 -1.74 0.88 5.53
C LEU A 82 -0.67 -0.17 5.82
N ALA A 83 0.56 0.26 6.11
CA ALA A 83 1.63 -0.65 6.51
C ALA A 83 1.25 -1.43 7.78
N GLN A 84 0.73 -0.74 8.78
CA GLN A 84 0.30 -1.39 10.03
C GLN A 84 -0.83 -2.37 9.80
N LEU A 85 -1.80 -2.01 8.96
CA LEU A 85 -2.90 -2.93 8.61
C LEU A 85 -2.36 -4.21 7.96
N VAL A 86 -1.43 -4.07 7.03
CA VAL A 86 -0.84 -5.24 6.35
C VAL A 86 -0.09 -6.13 7.34
N LEU A 87 0.71 -5.53 8.22
CA LEU A 87 1.44 -6.28 9.24
C LEU A 87 0.48 -7.01 10.19
N ASP A 88 -0.59 -6.34 10.62
CA ASP A 88 -1.53 -6.90 11.60
C ASP A 88 -2.43 -7.98 11.03
N GLN A 89 -2.84 -7.87 9.76
CA GLN A 89 -3.80 -8.78 9.16
C GLN A 89 -3.17 -9.89 8.33
N PHE A 90 -2.01 -9.64 7.74
CA PHE A 90 -1.40 -10.58 6.80
C PHE A 90 -0.05 -11.13 7.25
N HIS A 91 0.56 -10.53 8.24
CA HIS A 91 1.76 -11.02 8.94
C HIS A 91 2.99 -11.30 8.05
N PRO A 92 3.35 -10.42 7.11
CA PRO A 92 4.63 -10.58 6.43
C PRO A 92 5.78 -10.26 7.39
N ARG A 93 7.00 -10.62 7.02
CA ARG A 93 8.19 -10.26 7.80
C ARG A 93 8.50 -8.78 7.70
N ARG A 94 8.16 -8.19 6.56
CA ARG A 94 8.44 -6.79 6.27
C ARG A 94 7.48 -6.34 5.17
N VAL A 95 7.05 -5.08 5.25
CA VAL A 95 6.24 -4.46 4.20
C VAL A 95 6.89 -3.15 3.77
N THR A 96 6.97 -2.94 2.47
CA THR A 96 7.33 -1.66 1.87
C THR A 96 6.12 -1.14 1.12
N ILE A 97 5.77 0.11 1.36
CA ILE A 97 4.65 0.79 0.71
C ILE A 97 5.19 2.00 -0.04
N ARG A 98 4.81 2.10 -1.32
CA ARG A 98 5.01 3.30 -2.13
C ARG A 98 3.63 3.84 -2.45
N LEU A 99 3.33 5.03 -1.97
CA LEU A 99 2.01 5.64 -2.13
C LEU A 99 2.16 6.96 -2.86
N ARG A 100 1.35 7.15 -3.91
CA ARG A 100 1.49 8.29 -4.85
C ARG A 100 0.19 9.03 -5.04
N LYS A 101 0.32 10.35 -5.17
CA LYS A 101 -0.71 11.19 -5.79
C LYS A 101 -0.41 11.24 -7.29
N VAL A 102 -1.29 10.67 -8.10
CA VAL A 102 -1.06 10.51 -9.54
C VAL A 102 -1.21 11.83 -10.29
N ALA A 103 -2.11 12.69 -9.83
CA ALA A 103 -2.33 14.01 -10.42
C ALA A 103 -2.36 15.06 -9.31
N PRO A 104 -1.19 15.47 -8.78
CA PRO A 104 -1.15 16.42 -7.68
C PRO A 104 -1.83 17.75 -8.06
N PRO A 105 -2.61 18.36 -7.15
CA PRO A 105 -3.34 19.59 -7.43
C PRO A 105 -2.43 20.82 -7.31
N VAL A 106 -1.45 20.92 -8.19
CA VAL A 106 -0.53 22.05 -8.24
C VAL A 106 -0.49 22.60 -9.67
N GLU A 107 -0.31 23.91 -9.81
CA GLU A 107 -0.21 24.57 -11.11
C GLU A 107 1.14 24.37 -11.79
N ALA A 108 2.05 23.67 -11.16
CA ALA A 108 3.35 23.37 -11.74
C ALA A 108 3.30 22.05 -12.51
N VAL A 109 4.22 21.87 -13.41
CA VAL A 109 4.41 20.58 -14.07
C VAL A 109 5.17 19.70 -13.09
N ALA A 110 4.44 19.05 -12.21
CA ALA A 110 4.97 18.03 -11.33
C ALA A 110 4.49 16.70 -11.85
N GLY A 111 5.35 15.71 -11.87
CA GLY A 111 4.95 14.37 -12.29
C GLY A 111 4.06 13.72 -11.26
N VAL A 112 4.67 13.10 -10.27
CA VAL A 112 3.96 12.34 -9.22
C VAL A 112 4.60 12.67 -7.88
N PHE A 113 3.78 12.79 -6.83
CA PHE A 113 4.28 12.88 -5.47
C PHE A 113 4.22 11.47 -4.86
N GLU A 114 5.34 10.99 -4.37
CA GLU A 114 5.42 9.64 -3.80
C GLU A 114 6.09 9.66 -2.44
N VAL A 115 5.56 8.88 -1.52
CA VAL A 115 6.22 8.53 -0.27
C VAL A 115 6.49 7.02 -0.25
N GLU A 116 7.62 6.64 0.31
CA GLU A 116 7.98 5.25 0.47
C GLU A 116 8.34 4.99 1.93
N ILE A 117 7.73 3.98 2.51
CA ILE A 117 8.05 3.55 3.87
C ILE A 117 8.25 2.05 3.91
N THR A 118 9.10 1.61 4.83
CA THR A 118 9.35 0.19 5.09
C THR A 118 9.18 -0.07 6.58
N ARG A 119 8.44 -1.10 6.93
CA ARG A 119 8.19 -1.48 8.34
C ARG A 119 8.41 -2.97 8.52
N PRO A 120 9.22 -3.37 9.51
CA PRO A 120 9.34 -4.79 9.88
C PRO A 120 8.16 -5.22 10.74
N ALA A 121 7.95 -6.51 10.75
CA ALA A 121 6.97 -7.11 11.66
C ALA A 121 7.39 -6.95 13.10
#